data_d33b7e394f6aa94296506775c9f19e34
#
_entry.id   d33b7e394f6aa94296506775c9f19e34
#
_cell.length_a   1.000
_cell.length_b   1.000
_cell.length_c   1.000
_cell.angle_alpha   90.00
_cell.angle_beta   90.00
_cell.angle_gamma   90.00
#
_symmetry.space_group_name_H-M   'P 1'
#
loop_
_entity.id
_entity.type
_entity.pdbx_description
1 polymer ?
#
loop_
_entity_poly.entity_id
_entity_poly.type
_entity_poly.pdbx_seq_one_letter_code
_entity_poly.pdbx_strand_id
1 'polypeptide(L)'
;MLANKFVLDRIPATRIVATPAALDSTIWPANALALRLAADEVLLLSTSAPTLNDPYAIIEPDAGFAGVWLPMDEAQAIFAHHCEWAMPSARPALAQGAIAGIAAKVWVEAERVLILVPAPFVAEFEERLS
;
A
#
# COMPACT_ATOMS: atom_id res chain seq x y z
N MET A 1 -23.38 8.88 -13.95
CA MET A 1 -22.70 8.62 -13.72
C MET A 1 -21.84 8.03 -13.56
N LEU A 2 -21.58 7.65 -14.07
CA LEU A 2 -20.89 7.17 -13.85
C LEU A 2 -20.01 6.98 -13.32
N ALA A 3 -20.56 7.08 -13.69
CA ALA A 3 -19.96 6.84 -12.44
C ALA A 3 -18.55 6.33 -12.57
N ASN A 4 -17.67 6.83 -11.73
CA ASN A 4 -16.29 6.40 -11.74
C ASN A 4 -16.20 4.95 -11.27
N LYS A 5 -15.74 4.07 -12.12
CA LYS A 5 -15.38 2.73 -11.72
C LYS A 5 -13.95 2.78 -11.19
N PHE A 6 -13.77 2.25 -10.00
CA PHE A 6 -12.44 2.05 -9.48
C PHE A 6 -11.83 0.84 -10.17
N VAL A 7 -10.73 1.05 -10.84
CA VAL A 7 -9.99 -0.02 -11.51
C VAL A 7 -8.65 -0.17 -10.82
N LEU A 8 -8.42 -1.32 -10.23
CA LEU A 8 -7.17 -1.62 -9.55
C LEU A 8 -6.29 -2.45 -10.47
N ASP A 9 -5.03 -2.06 -10.56
CA ASP A 9 -4.03 -2.78 -11.36
C ASP A 9 -3.09 -3.55 -10.43
N ARG A 10 -2.59 -4.69 -10.93
CA ARG A 10 -1.54 -5.43 -10.23
C ARG A 10 -0.32 -4.54 -10.06
N ILE A 11 0.22 -4.53 -8.86
CA ILE A 11 1.41 -3.74 -8.54
C ILE A 11 2.55 -4.68 -8.22
N PRO A 12 3.60 -4.72 -9.06
CA PRO A 12 4.79 -5.52 -8.76
C PRO A 12 5.45 -5.00 -7.49
N ALA A 13 5.77 -5.92 -6.60
CA ALA A 13 6.36 -5.57 -5.31
C ALA A 13 7.40 -6.61 -4.91
N THR A 14 8.19 -6.24 -3.92
CA THR A 14 9.16 -7.12 -3.26
C THR A 14 8.89 -7.07 -1.77
N ARG A 15 8.71 -8.24 -1.17
CA ARG A 15 8.56 -8.37 0.28
C ARG A 15 9.94 -8.52 0.89
N ILE A 16 10.22 -7.72 1.90
CA ILE A 16 11.51 -7.71 2.57
C ILE A 16 11.29 -7.85 4.06
N VAL A 17 11.89 -8.89 4.65
CA VAL A 17 11.91 -9.10 6.09
C VAL A 17 13.36 -9.06 6.54
N ALA A 18 13.67 -8.17 7.45
CA ALA A 18 15.02 -7.97 7.96
C ALA A 18 14.93 -7.39 9.36
N THR A 19 16.08 -7.29 10.04
CA THR A 19 16.09 -6.63 11.35
C THR A 19 15.62 -5.19 11.22
N PRO A 20 14.96 -4.64 12.26
CA PRO A 20 14.56 -3.24 12.24
C PRO A 20 15.71 -2.29 11.95
N ALA A 21 16.88 -2.54 12.54
CA ALA A 21 18.06 -1.71 12.32
C ALA A 21 18.52 -1.75 10.86
N ALA A 22 18.49 -2.91 10.21
CA ALA A 22 18.85 -3.04 8.80
C ALA A 22 17.86 -2.27 7.91
N LEU A 23 16.57 -2.36 8.21
CA LEU A 23 15.55 -1.63 7.45
C LEU A 23 15.70 -0.12 7.64
N ASP A 24 15.98 0.32 8.88
CA ASP A 24 16.14 1.74 9.18
C ASP A 24 17.36 2.36 8.46
N SER A 25 18.40 1.56 8.23
CA SER A 25 19.63 2.02 7.57
C SER A 25 19.63 1.84 6.05
N THR A 26 18.59 1.21 5.50
CA THR A 26 18.54 0.93 4.06
C THR A 26 18.26 2.21 3.28
N ILE A 27 18.99 2.37 2.17
CA ILE A 27 18.71 3.44 1.20
C ILE A 27 17.79 2.87 0.14
N TRP A 28 16.55 3.33 0.16
CA TRP A 28 15.54 2.84 -0.77
C TRP A 28 15.67 3.50 -2.13
N PRO A 29 15.30 2.80 -3.23
CA PRO A 29 15.31 3.42 -4.56
C PRO A 29 14.43 4.67 -4.59
N ALA A 30 14.93 5.75 -5.20
CA ALA A 30 14.26 7.05 -5.17
C ALA A 30 12.88 7.05 -5.85
N ASN A 31 12.66 6.14 -6.81
CA ASN A 31 11.42 6.07 -7.59
C ASN A 31 10.49 4.96 -7.11
N ALA A 32 10.73 4.38 -5.94
CA ALA A 32 9.92 3.30 -5.40
C ALA A 32 9.43 3.67 -4.00
N LEU A 33 8.23 3.21 -3.64
CA LEU A 33 7.72 3.36 -2.29
C LEU A 33 8.13 2.16 -1.45
N ALA A 34 8.71 2.44 -0.30
CA ALA A 34 9.01 1.42 0.71
C ALA A 34 7.98 1.56 1.83
N LEU A 35 7.02 0.65 1.85
CA LEU A 35 5.94 0.66 2.83
C LEU A 35 6.34 -0.18 4.04
N ARG A 36 6.59 0.47 5.17
CA ARG A 36 6.96 -0.20 6.41
C ARG A 36 5.72 -0.82 7.05
N LEU A 37 5.50 -2.11 6.82
CA LEU A 37 4.31 -2.80 7.32
C LEU A 37 4.41 -3.16 8.79
N ALA A 38 5.62 -3.44 9.25
CA ALA A 38 5.94 -3.78 10.62
C ALA A 38 7.38 -3.36 10.91
N ALA A 39 7.81 -3.47 12.16
CA ALA A 39 9.19 -3.10 12.53
C ALA A 39 10.24 -3.84 11.69
N ASP A 40 9.95 -5.09 11.30
CA ASP A 40 10.85 -5.99 10.60
C ASP A 40 10.39 -6.32 9.16
N GLU A 41 9.41 -5.61 8.62
CA GLU A 41 8.86 -5.93 7.31
C GLU A 41 8.58 -4.69 6.46
N VAL A 42 9.01 -4.75 5.20
CA VAL A 42 8.74 -3.72 4.19
C VAL A 42 8.13 -4.36 2.96
N LEU A 43 7.11 -3.73 2.41
CA LEU A 43 6.63 -3.99 1.07
C LEU A 43 7.19 -2.89 0.17
N LEU A 44 8.15 -3.26 -0.67
CA LEU A 44 8.77 -2.33 -1.61
C LEU A 44 8.02 -2.41 -2.94
N LEU A 45 7.44 -1.31 -3.39
CA LEU A 45 6.70 -1.28 -4.66
C LEU A 45 7.67 -1.13 -5.82
N SER A 46 8.46 -2.18 -6.02
CA SER A 46 9.49 -2.30 -7.06
C SER A 46 9.85 -3.76 -7.22
N THR A 47 10.36 -4.13 -8.37
CA THR A 47 10.91 -5.46 -8.61
C THR A 47 12.41 -5.54 -8.30
N SER A 48 13.05 -4.41 -8.02
CA SER A 48 14.47 -4.33 -7.67
C SER A 48 14.64 -4.09 -6.19
N ALA A 49 15.33 -4.99 -5.50
CA ALA A 49 15.62 -4.83 -4.08
C ALA A 49 16.97 -4.13 -3.87
N PRO A 50 17.07 -3.26 -2.85
CA PRO A 50 18.36 -2.68 -2.47
C PRO A 50 19.19 -3.71 -1.71
N THR A 51 20.45 -3.34 -1.44
CA THR A 51 21.31 -4.11 -0.56
C THR A 51 20.89 -3.87 0.89
N LEU A 52 20.70 -4.96 1.65
CA LEU A 52 20.34 -4.88 3.06
C LEU A 52 21.53 -5.29 3.93
N ASN A 53 21.71 -4.59 5.03
CA ASN A 53 22.74 -4.90 6.02
C ASN A 53 22.24 -5.97 7.00
N ASP A 54 21.82 -7.11 6.44
CA ASP A 54 21.34 -8.27 7.19
C ASP A 54 21.53 -9.52 6.32
N PRO A 55 22.49 -10.40 6.67
CA PRO A 55 22.73 -11.61 5.87
C PRO A 55 21.59 -12.62 5.91
N TYR A 56 20.66 -12.48 6.84
CA TYR A 56 19.51 -13.37 6.97
C TYR A 56 18.22 -12.75 6.44
N ALA A 57 18.33 -11.60 5.76
CA ALA A 57 17.15 -10.94 5.19
C ALA A 57 16.42 -11.87 4.22
N ILE A 58 15.10 -11.84 4.28
CA ILE A 58 14.24 -12.52 3.32
C ILE A 58 13.81 -11.49 2.28
N ILE A 59 14.13 -11.74 1.03
CA ILE A 59 13.79 -10.85 -0.08
C ILE A 59 13.14 -11.71 -1.14
N GLU A 60 11.86 -11.48 -1.39
CA GLU A 60 11.11 -12.30 -2.35
C GLU A 60 10.11 -11.46 -3.13
N PRO A 61 9.86 -11.79 -4.41
CA PRO A 61 8.83 -11.12 -5.17
C PRO A 61 7.47 -11.31 -4.51
N ASP A 62 6.64 -10.27 -4.59
CA ASP A 62 5.27 -10.33 -4.10
C ASP A 62 4.35 -9.75 -5.16
N ALA A 63 3.61 -10.62 -5.84
CA ALA A 63 2.61 -10.23 -6.84
C ALA A 63 1.19 -10.26 -6.27
N GLY A 64 1.06 -10.29 -4.95
CA GLY A 64 -0.20 -10.51 -4.25
C GLY A 64 -1.07 -9.28 -4.07
N PHE A 65 -0.65 -8.11 -4.56
CA PHE A 65 -1.40 -6.87 -4.37
C PHE A 65 -1.80 -6.22 -5.68
N ALA A 66 -2.95 -5.56 -5.63
CA ALA A 66 -3.38 -4.63 -6.65
C ALA A 66 -3.73 -3.29 -6.00
N GLY A 67 -3.64 -2.22 -6.73
CA GLY A 67 -3.85 -0.91 -6.15
C GLY A 67 -4.30 0.13 -7.14
N VAL A 68 -4.67 1.26 -6.58
CA VAL A 68 -5.11 2.44 -7.33
C VAL A 68 -4.63 3.69 -6.63
N TRP A 69 -4.11 4.63 -7.41
CA TRP A 69 -3.85 5.98 -6.94
C TRP A 69 -5.09 6.83 -7.15
N LEU A 70 -5.50 7.54 -6.11
CA LEU A 70 -6.68 8.41 -6.15
C LEU A 70 -6.30 9.82 -5.72
N PRO A 71 -6.91 10.85 -6.32
CA PRO A 71 -6.83 12.19 -5.75
C PRO A 71 -7.35 12.20 -4.32
N MET A 72 -6.85 13.12 -3.50
CA MET A 72 -7.20 13.18 -2.08
C MET A 72 -8.71 13.30 -1.84
N ASP A 73 -9.42 14.09 -2.63
CA ASP A 73 -10.86 14.26 -2.48
C ASP A 73 -11.64 12.97 -2.71
N GLU A 74 -11.24 12.17 -3.72
CA GLU A 74 -11.87 10.87 -3.97
C GLU A 74 -11.57 9.90 -2.84
N ALA A 75 -10.33 9.88 -2.34
CA ALA A 75 -9.95 9.02 -1.22
C ALA A 75 -10.73 9.41 0.05
N GLN A 76 -10.91 10.68 0.31
CA GLN A 76 -11.71 11.15 1.45
C GLN A 76 -13.17 10.71 1.33
N ALA A 77 -13.73 10.73 0.13
CA ALA A 77 -15.09 10.24 -0.09
C ALA A 77 -15.22 8.74 0.20
N ILE A 78 -14.24 7.95 -0.22
CA ILE A 78 -14.21 6.51 0.08
C ILE A 78 -14.16 6.29 1.59
N PHE A 79 -13.29 7.01 2.29
CA PHE A 79 -13.18 6.89 3.74
C PHE A 79 -14.48 7.26 4.44
N ALA A 80 -15.15 8.33 3.99
CA ALA A 80 -16.41 8.77 4.58
C ALA A 80 -17.53 7.75 4.43
N HIS A 81 -17.55 6.99 3.31
CA HIS A 81 -18.65 6.08 3.00
C HIS A 81 -18.36 4.61 3.29
N HIS A 82 -17.10 4.21 3.35
CA HIS A 82 -16.72 2.80 3.37
C HIS A 82 -15.74 2.41 4.49
N CYS A 83 -15.32 3.35 5.30
CA CYS A 83 -14.41 3.09 6.42
C CYS A 83 -15.02 3.47 7.75
N GLU A 84 -14.73 2.67 8.78
CA GLU A 84 -15.10 2.98 10.16
C GLU A 84 -13.97 3.63 10.93
N TRP A 85 -12.85 3.90 10.26
CA TRP A 85 -11.68 4.53 10.87
C TRP A 85 -11.27 5.75 10.05
N ALA A 86 -10.57 6.67 10.68
CA ALA A 86 -10.19 7.93 10.06
C ALA A 86 -8.86 7.81 9.32
N MET A 87 -8.77 8.49 8.17
CA MET A 87 -7.51 8.64 7.46
C MET A 87 -6.50 9.36 8.38
N PRO A 88 -5.24 8.90 8.44
CA PRO A 88 -4.21 9.59 9.22
C PRO A 88 -4.06 11.04 8.78
N SER A 89 -3.78 11.91 9.74
CA SER A 89 -3.53 13.34 9.45
C SER A 89 -2.08 13.62 9.04
N ALA A 90 -1.14 12.76 9.43
CA ALA A 90 0.26 12.91 9.05
C ALA A 90 0.46 12.69 7.54
N ARG A 91 1.43 13.38 6.97
CA ARG A 91 1.79 13.26 5.54
C ARG A 91 3.30 13.16 5.37
N PRO A 92 3.85 12.14 4.71
CA PRO A 92 3.11 10.95 4.29
C PRO A 92 2.85 10.01 5.47
N ALA A 93 1.91 9.11 5.29
CA ALA A 93 1.60 8.11 6.31
C ALA A 93 1.12 6.80 5.68
N LEU A 94 1.47 5.70 6.32
CA LEU A 94 0.92 4.39 5.98
C LEU A 94 -0.09 3.99 7.05
N ALA A 95 -1.24 3.52 6.61
CA ALA A 95 -2.25 2.95 7.49
C ALA A 95 -2.71 1.61 6.93
N GLN A 96 -3.16 0.74 7.81
CA GLN A 96 -3.69 -0.57 7.44
C GLN A 96 -5.01 -0.77 8.16
N GLY A 97 -6.04 -1.11 7.41
CA GLY A 97 -7.37 -1.31 7.97
C GLY A 97 -8.36 -1.73 6.90
N ALA A 98 -9.57 -2.08 7.31
CA ALA A 98 -10.59 -2.51 6.38
C ALA A 98 -11.24 -1.32 5.67
N ILE A 99 -11.38 -1.44 4.35
CA ILE A 99 -12.19 -0.54 3.54
C ILE A 99 -13.30 -1.38 2.92
N ALA A 100 -14.54 -1.01 3.15
CA ALA A 100 -15.69 -1.78 2.71
C ALA A 100 -15.61 -3.25 3.15
N GLY A 101 -15.02 -3.51 4.33
CA GLY A 101 -14.85 -4.85 4.89
C GLY A 101 -13.68 -5.65 4.32
N ILE A 102 -12.87 -5.08 3.45
CA ILE A 102 -11.72 -5.75 2.84
C ILE A 102 -10.43 -5.14 3.38
N ALA A 103 -9.51 -5.99 3.83
CA ALA A 103 -8.23 -5.53 4.36
C ALA A 103 -7.46 -4.73 3.30
N ALA A 104 -7.02 -3.54 3.66
CA ALA A 104 -6.34 -2.64 2.75
C ALA A 104 -5.10 -2.04 3.39
N LYS A 105 -4.15 -1.65 2.55
CA LYS A 105 -3.01 -0.82 2.94
C LYS A 105 -3.19 0.51 2.24
N VAL A 106 -3.00 1.60 2.97
CA VAL A 106 -3.27 2.94 2.47
C VAL A 106 -2.04 3.80 2.67
N TRP A 107 -1.49 4.29 1.58
CA TRP A 107 -0.39 5.24 1.62
C TRP A 107 -0.92 6.63 1.30
N VAL A 108 -0.82 7.54 2.26
CA VAL A 108 -1.43 8.86 2.18
C VAL A 108 -0.34 9.90 1.95
N GLU A 109 -0.42 10.58 0.82
CA GLU A 109 0.42 11.74 0.50
C GLU A 109 -0.42 13.02 0.58
N ALA A 110 0.20 14.17 0.39
CA ALA A 110 -0.50 15.45 0.55
C ALA A 110 -1.69 15.59 -0.41
N GLU A 111 -1.55 15.12 -1.65
CA GLU A 111 -2.55 15.34 -2.70
C GLU A 111 -3.14 14.07 -3.29
N ARG A 112 -2.61 12.92 -2.95
CA ARG A 112 -3.07 11.64 -3.49
C ARG A 112 -2.90 10.51 -2.47
N VAL A 113 -3.63 9.44 -2.70
CA VAL A 113 -3.64 8.28 -1.83
C VAL A 113 -3.53 7.02 -2.69
N LEU A 114 -2.66 6.10 -2.27
CA LEU A 114 -2.59 4.77 -2.85
C LEU A 114 -3.35 3.80 -1.96
N ILE A 115 -4.29 3.07 -2.54
CA ILE A 115 -5.00 1.99 -1.85
C ILE A 115 -4.56 0.67 -2.45
N LEU A 116 -4.06 -0.23 -1.59
CA LEU A 116 -3.66 -1.58 -1.97
C LEU A 116 -4.57 -2.60 -1.31
N VAL A 117 -5.02 -3.57 -2.09
CA VAL A 117 -5.78 -4.71 -1.57
C VAL A 117 -5.17 -6.01 -2.07
N PRO A 118 -5.37 -7.14 -1.37
CA PRO A 118 -4.94 -8.43 -1.90
C PRO A 118 -5.59 -8.71 -3.26
N ALA A 119 -4.80 -9.17 -4.21
CA ALA A 119 -5.26 -9.39 -5.58
C ALA A 119 -6.53 -10.25 -5.70
N PRO A 120 -6.72 -11.32 -4.89
CA PRO A 120 -7.95 -12.10 -4.98
C PRO A 120 -9.23 -11.33 -4.65
N PHE A 121 -9.13 -10.18 -3.98
CA PHE A 121 -10.30 -9.39 -3.58
C PHE A 121 -10.59 -8.21 -4.50
N VAL A 122 -9.84 -8.07 -5.60
CA VAL A 122 -9.98 -6.89 -6.49
C VAL A 122 -11.40 -6.75 -7.02
N ALA A 123 -11.98 -7.80 -7.58
CA ALA A 123 -13.32 -7.73 -8.17
C ALA A 123 -14.36 -7.35 -7.12
N GLU A 124 -14.29 -7.95 -5.94
CA GLU A 124 -15.22 -7.65 -4.85
C GLU A 124 -15.03 -6.23 -4.34
N PHE A 125 -13.79 -5.78 -4.22
CA PHE A 125 -13.49 -4.43 -3.76
C PHE A 125 -14.02 -3.39 -4.74
N GLU A 126 -13.77 -3.57 -6.03
CA GLU A 126 -14.29 -2.68 -7.08
C GLU A 126 -15.80 -2.61 -7.06
N GLU A 127 -16.46 -3.75 -6.88
CA GLU A 127 -17.92 -3.82 -6.81
C GLU A 127 -18.46 -3.06 -5.60
N ARG A 128 -17.85 -3.23 -4.44
CA ARG A 128 -18.31 -2.57 -3.20
C ARG A 128 -18.12 -1.06 -3.22
N LEU A 129 -17.14 -0.55 -3.97
CA LEU A 129 -16.89 0.88 -4.08
C LEU A 129 -17.65 1.55 -5.23
N SER A 130 -18.28 0.79 -6.07
CA SER A 130 -19.01 1.32 -7.22
C SER A 130 -20.36 1.90 -6.83
#